data_fb9b73110395aa3e3932de0445255d8a
#
_entry.id   fb9b73110395aa3e3932de0445255d8a
#
_cell.length_a   1.000
_cell.length_b   1.000
_cell.length_c   1.000
_cell.angle_alpha   90.00
_cell.angle_beta   90.00
_cell.angle_gamma   90.00
#
_symmetry.space_group_name_H-M   'P 1'
#
loop_
_entity.id
_entity.type
_entity.pdbx_description
1 polymer ?
#
loop_
_entity_poly.entity_id
_entity_poly.type
_entity_poly.pdbx_seq_one_letter_code
_entity_poly.pdbx_strand_id
1 'polypeptide(L)'
;FGQGYLLGRPAPLPHATAAPGLFRRRDPDGSGWIRDARSTAARLMVEVPALAPDTPNGKVEKLFQADSDLQSIPVVRDGIPVGLINRHVFMDMMFKPFSREVYGKKPVEAIMNRDILVLDHGTSLHELSRLIVESDPRHILHGYILTRNGSYAGMGSGHDLMREITQMQIKAARYANPLTGLPGNVPINEHLDDLLHQGVPFAACYCDLDHFKPYNDVHGYRRGDDVIQWTGDLLRSVCEPDLDFVGHIGGDDFMMVFRSPDWERRCNGLLEAFDAGLGRFFSAGELESRGYVGEDRARRQVLHPLLSLSVGAVKACPGQFANHHEISASAAVAKKEAKGMEGSVLFVERRLPRRLTGNSQE
;
A
#
# COMPACT_ATOMS: atom_id res chain seq x y z
N PHE A 1 12.08 5.62 -22.40
CA PHE A 1 13.23 5.74 -23.29
C PHE A 1 13.69 7.19 -23.28
N GLY A 2 14.72 7.52 -22.47
CA GLY A 2 15.36 8.83 -22.50
C GLY A 2 16.66 8.72 -23.29
N GLN A 3 16.69 9.28 -24.47
CA GLN A 3 17.93 9.50 -25.19
C GLN A 3 18.37 10.95 -25.02
N GLY A 4 19.61 11.15 -24.64
CA GLY A 4 20.23 12.47 -24.55
C GLY A 4 20.89 12.74 -23.20
N TYR A 5 21.54 13.90 -23.10
CA TYR A 5 22.33 14.31 -21.94
C TYR A 5 21.55 14.60 -20.66
N LEU A 6 20.24 14.43 -20.64
CA LEU A 6 19.40 14.60 -19.46
C LEU A 6 19.67 13.58 -18.35
N LEU A 7 20.22 12.40 -18.69
CA LEU A 7 20.59 11.35 -17.76
C LEU A 7 22.11 11.30 -17.46
N GLY A 8 22.86 12.29 -17.94
CA GLY A 8 24.32 12.33 -17.82
C GLY A 8 25.05 11.76 -19.04
N ARG A 9 26.32 12.09 -19.18
CA ARG A 9 27.21 11.52 -20.23
C ARG A 9 27.54 10.08 -19.85
N PRO A 10 27.73 9.18 -20.84
CA PRO A 10 28.24 7.85 -20.56
C PRO A 10 29.54 7.93 -19.75
N ALA A 11 29.57 7.27 -18.60
CA ALA A 11 30.73 7.17 -17.72
C ALA A 11 30.95 5.73 -17.30
N PRO A 12 32.19 5.33 -16.94
CA PRO A 12 32.51 3.95 -16.55
C PRO A 12 31.86 3.46 -15.25
N LEU A 13 31.26 4.37 -14.47
CA LEU A 13 30.53 4.06 -13.24
C LEU A 13 29.13 4.66 -13.32
N PRO A 14 28.09 3.93 -12.90
CA PRO A 14 26.74 4.48 -12.85
C PRO A 14 26.68 5.65 -11.88
N HIS A 15 26.28 6.83 -12.36
CA HIS A 15 25.99 7.95 -11.49
C HIS A 15 24.74 7.66 -10.67
N ALA A 16 24.92 7.52 -9.38
CA ALA A 16 23.89 7.10 -8.41
C ALA A 16 22.86 8.19 -8.07
N THR A 17 22.73 9.28 -8.84
CA THR A 17 21.76 10.32 -8.55
C THR A 17 21.22 10.95 -9.83
N ALA A 18 20.08 10.47 -10.28
CA ALA A 18 19.14 11.35 -10.99
C ALA A 18 18.60 12.38 -10.00
N ALA A 19 18.55 13.66 -10.40
CA ALA A 19 18.07 14.74 -9.53
C ALA A 19 16.71 14.36 -8.90
N PRO A 20 16.54 14.51 -7.57
CA PRO A 20 15.26 14.20 -6.93
C PRO A 20 14.18 15.09 -7.53
N GLY A 21 13.21 14.49 -8.21
CA GLY A 21 12.05 15.21 -8.75
C GLY A 21 11.76 15.05 -10.22
N LEU A 22 12.69 14.56 -11.06
CA LEU A 22 12.46 14.50 -12.51
C LEU A 22 11.64 13.29 -12.99
N PHE A 23 11.49 12.27 -12.19
CA PHE A 23 10.66 11.10 -12.47
C PHE A 23 9.73 10.78 -11.29
N ARG A 24 8.73 11.61 -11.08
CA ARG A 24 7.49 11.09 -10.49
C ARG A 24 6.83 10.25 -11.58
N ARG A 25 7.19 8.97 -11.67
CA ARG A 25 6.34 8.03 -12.37
C ARG A 25 4.98 8.07 -11.68
N ARG A 26 3.96 8.55 -12.38
CA ARG A 26 2.60 8.12 -12.11
C ARG A 26 2.63 6.61 -12.20
N ASP A 27 2.32 5.92 -11.11
CA ASP A 27 2.03 4.49 -11.16
C ASP A 27 0.84 4.33 -12.11
N PRO A 28 1.01 3.70 -13.28
CA PRO A 28 -0.08 3.56 -14.25
C PRO A 28 -1.19 2.64 -13.72
N ASP A 29 -0.94 1.86 -12.67
CA ASP A 29 -1.83 0.77 -12.25
C ASP A 29 -2.62 1.03 -10.96
N GLY A 30 -2.52 2.21 -10.34
CA GLY A 30 -3.33 2.53 -9.15
C GLY A 30 -3.09 1.60 -7.93
N SER A 31 -2.06 0.74 -7.97
CA SER A 31 -1.76 -0.26 -6.93
C SER A 31 -1.06 0.32 -5.68
N GLY A 32 -0.77 1.62 -5.67
CA GLY A 32 -0.09 2.29 -4.56
C GLY A 32 -0.88 2.33 -3.24
N TRP A 33 -2.14 1.88 -3.23
CA TRP A 33 -3.06 2.03 -2.09
C TRP A 33 -3.11 0.84 -1.15
N ILE A 34 -2.53 -0.29 -1.53
CA ILE A 34 -2.42 -1.45 -0.64
C ILE A 34 -0.98 -1.54 -0.13
N ARG A 35 -0.54 -0.50 0.54
CA ARG A 35 0.63 -0.57 1.40
C ARG A 35 0.17 -1.06 2.77
N ASP A 36 0.09 -2.38 2.91
CA ASP A 36 0.07 -3.00 4.23
C ASP A 36 1.38 -2.62 4.93
N ALA A 37 1.33 -1.69 5.87
CA ALA A 37 2.48 -1.26 6.67
C ALA A 37 3.12 -2.44 7.44
N ARG A 38 2.46 -3.61 7.46
CA ARG A 38 2.95 -4.88 8.02
C ARG A 38 3.69 -5.73 6.99
N SER A 39 3.63 -5.40 5.71
CA SER A 39 4.28 -6.18 4.66
C SER A 39 5.73 -5.74 4.52
N THR A 40 6.56 -6.15 5.48
CA THR A 40 8.01 -5.95 5.45
C THR A 40 8.75 -7.21 5.04
N ALA A 41 10.02 -7.09 4.70
CA ALA A 41 10.90 -8.20 4.37
C ALA A 41 11.00 -9.24 5.49
N ALA A 42 10.75 -8.85 6.75
CA ALA A 42 10.68 -9.78 7.89
C ALA A 42 9.67 -10.91 7.68
N ARG A 43 8.59 -10.68 6.92
CA ARG A 43 7.58 -11.70 6.60
C ARG A 43 8.10 -12.81 5.69
N LEU A 44 9.09 -12.49 4.86
CA LEU A 44 9.73 -13.43 3.93
C LEU A 44 11.00 -14.04 4.50
N MET A 45 11.34 -13.69 5.75
CA MET A 45 12.58 -14.13 6.37
C MET A 45 12.52 -15.60 6.79
N VAL A 46 13.51 -16.36 6.33
CA VAL A 46 13.75 -17.74 6.73
C VAL A 46 15.09 -17.80 7.46
N GLU A 47 15.11 -18.50 8.58
CA GLU A 47 16.37 -18.76 9.32
C GLU A 47 17.21 -19.77 8.54
N VAL A 48 18.38 -19.34 8.09
CA VAL A 48 19.37 -20.18 7.44
C VAL A 48 20.65 -20.18 8.30
N PRO A 49 21.25 -21.36 8.60
CA PRO A 49 22.49 -21.42 9.35
C PRO A 49 23.60 -20.63 8.66
N ALA A 50 24.20 -19.69 9.37
CA ALA A 50 25.34 -18.93 8.86
C ALA A 50 26.66 -19.68 9.08
N LEU A 51 27.63 -19.43 8.17
CA LEU A 51 28.97 -19.98 8.27
C LEU A 51 29.95 -18.88 8.64
N ALA A 52 30.97 -19.22 9.43
CA ALA A 52 32.13 -18.36 9.61
C ALA A 52 33.03 -18.42 8.32
N PRO A 53 33.74 -17.32 7.98
CA PRO A 53 34.57 -17.25 6.78
C PRO A 53 35.66 -18.29 6.67
N ASP A 54 36.16 -18.77 7.82
CA ASP A 54 37.21 -19.81 7.95
C ASP A 54 36.67 -21.25 7.85
N THR A 55 35.35 -21.42 7.73
CA THR A 55 34.72 -22.76 7.62
C THR A 55 35.27 -23.50 6.39
N PRO A 56 35.71 -24.76 6.51
CA PRO A 56 36.20 -25.55 5.37
C PRO A 56 35.08 -25.88 4.37
N ASN A 57 35.37 -25.81 3.08
CA ASN A 57 34.42 -26.11 2.01
C ASN A 57 33.81 -27.51 2.09
N GLY A 58 34.54 -28.51 2.59
CA GLY A 58 34.02 -29.86 2.83
C GLY A 58 32.87 -29.93 3.85
N LYS A 59 32.74 -28.94 4.76
CA LYS A 59 31.61 -28.82 5.66
C LYS A 59 30.40 -28.28 4.92
N VAL A 60 30.58 -27.32 4.01
CA VAL A 60 29.51 -26.78 3.17
C VAL A 60 28.92 -27.85 2.26
N GLU A 61 29.77 -28.68 1.65
CA GLU A 61 29.35 -29.81 0.82
C GLU A 61 28.40 -30.73 1.59
N LYS A 62 28.77 -31.08 2.84
CA LYS A 62 27.94 -31.92 3.71
C LYS A 62 26.60 -31.26 4.06
N LEU A 63 26.57 -29.96 4.31
CA LEU A 63 25.33 -29.24 4.58
C LEU A 63 24.37 -29.27 3.39
N PHE A 64 24.90 -29.02 2.18
CA PHE A 64 24.09 -29.10 0.96
C PHE A 64 23.64 -30.52 0.62
N GLN A 65 24.41 -31.55 1.00
CA GLN A 65 24.01 -32.96 0.84
C GLN A 65 22.93 -33.38 1.83
N ALA A 66 22.99 -32.84 3.05
CA ALA A 66 22.04 -33.17 4.12
C ALA A 66 20.66 -32.50 3.91
N ASP A 67 20.64 -31.33 3.27
CA ASP A 67 19.41 -30.58 3.04
C ASP A 67 19.31 -30.18 1.56
N SER A 68 18.39 -30.79 0.82
CA SER A 68 18.17 -30.52 -0.60
C SER A 68 17.52 -29.16 -0.86
N ASP A 69 16.78 -28.63 0.11
CA ASP A 69 16.03 -27.38 -0.03
C ASP A 69 16.90 -26.15 0.26
N LEU A 70 18.04 -26.36 0.91
CA LEU A 70 19.04 -25.33 1.19
C LEU A 70 19.71 -24.87 -0.11
N GLN A 71 19.34 -23.71 -0.64
CA GLN A 71 19.83 -23.18 -1.92
C GLN A 71 21.03 -22.25 -1.75
N SER A 72 21.13 -21.55 -0.64
CA SER A 72 22.20 -20.61 -0.36
C SER A 72 22.51 -20.58 1.13
N ILE A 73 23.79 -20.38 1.48
CA ILE A 73 24.25 -20.28 2.86
C ILE A 73 24.99 -18.95 3.05
N PRO A 74 24.59 -18.09 3.98
CA PRO A 74 25.26 -16.84 4.25
C PRO A 74 26.58 -17.08 4.99
N VAL A 75 27.59 -16.25 4.67
CA VAL A 75 28.85 -16.19 5.39
C VAL A 75 28.85 -14.94 6.24
N VAL A 76 29.05 -15.11 7.55
CA VAL A 76 28.93 -14.05 8.55
C VAL A 76 30.19 -13.97 9.39
N ARG A 77 30.71 -12.75 9.58
CA ARG A 77 31.83 -12.44 10.45
C ARG A 77 31.36 -11.49 11.55
N ASP A 78 31.50 -11.89 12.80
CA ASP A 78 31.11 -11.08 13.96
C ASP A 78 29.66 -10.53 13.88
N GLY A 79 28.75 -11.37 13.38
CA GLY A 79 27.36 -11.00 13.18
C GLY A 79 27.05 -10.26 11.87
N ILE A 80 28.08 -9.83 11.12
CA ILE A 80 27.92 -9.05 9.89
C ILE A 80 28.00 -9.96 8.66
N PRO A 81 27.05 -9.94 7.73
CA PRO A 81 27.12 -10.67 6.47
C PRO A 81 28.28 -10.19 5.61
N VAL A 82 29.15 -11.11 5.16
CA VAL A 82 30.33 -10.80 4.34
C VAL A 82 30.33 -11.54 3.01
N GLY A 83 29.43 -12.48 2.79
CA GLY A 83 29.34 -13.25 1.57
C GLY A 83 28.21 -14.25 1.56
N LEU A 84 28.06 -14.94 0.44
CA LEU A 84 27.03 -15.95 0.21
C LEU A 84 27.60 -17.11 -0.57
N ILE A 85 27.26 -18.34 -0.20
CA ILE A 85 27.59 -19.55 -0.95
C ILE A 85 26.28 -20.06 -1.59
N ASN A 86 26.22 -19.99 -2.91
CA ASN A 86 25.10 -20.58 -3.65
C ASN A 86 25.36 -22.06 -3.97
N ARG A 87 24.35 -22.90 -3.77
CA ARG A 87 24.44 -24.36 -3.98
C ARG A 87 24.93 -24.72 -5.39
N HIS A 88 24.30 -24.19 -6.43
CA HIS A 88 24.62 -24.54 -7.81
C HIS A 88 26.05 -24.18 -8.15
N VAL A 89 26.47 -22.96 -7.85
CA VAL A 89 27.82 -22.47 -8.13
C VAL A 89 28.84 -23.27 -7.35
N PHE A 90 28.55 -23.58 -6.08
CA PHE A 90 29.42 -24.37 -5.23
C PHE A 90 29.57 -25.82 -5.73
N MET A 91 28.47 -26.48 -6.02
CA MET A 91 28.45 -27.86 -6.47
C MET A 91 29.12 -28.01 -7.84
N ASP A 92 28.86 -27.11 -8.80
CA ASP A 92 29.54 -27.08 -10.10
C ASP A 92 31.03 -26.93 -9.96
N MET A 93 31.50 -26.14 -8.99
CA MET A 93 32.92 -26.02 -8.72
C MET A 93 33.50 -27.32 -8.11
N MET A 94 32.80 -27.91 -7.13
CA MET A 94 33.27 -29.10 -6.40
C MET A 94 33.21 -30.39 -7.24
N PHE A 95 32.38 -30.45 -8.28
CA PHE A 95 32.31 -31.59 -9.20
C PHE A 95 33.41 -31.62 -10.27
N LYS A 96 34.18 -30.54 -10.43
CA LYS A 96 35.33 -30.54 -11.35
C LYS A 96 36.42 -31.51 -10.86
N PRO A 97 37.14 -32.19 -11.77
CA PRO A 97 38.23 -33.08 -11.38
C PRO A 97 39.23 -32.42 -10.42
N PHE A 98 39.60 -33.12 -9.37
CA PHE A 98 40.56 -32.70 -8.33
C PHE A 98 40.13 -31.50 -7.47
N SER A 99 38.91 -30.97 -7.66
CA SER A 99 38.44 -29.79 -6.90
C SER A 99 38.28 -30.07 -5.41
N ARG A 100 37.85 -31.28 -5.05
CA ARG A 100 37.70 -31.67 -3.63
C ARG A 100 39.03 -31.71 -2.90
N GLU A 101 40.08 -32.22 -3.56
CA GLU A 101 41.42 -32.27 -2.99
C GLU A 101 42.03 -30.88 -2.83
N VAL A 102 41.78 -29.98 -3.81
CA VAL A 102 42.36 -28.64 -3.85
C VAL A 102 41.58 -27.66 -2.95
N TYR A 103 40.24 -27.72 -2.97
CA TYR A 103 39.40 -26.74 -2.32
C TYR A 103 38.70 -27.23 -1.04
N GLY A 104 38.56 -28.55 -0.83
CA GLY A 104 37.77 -29.09 0.28
C GLY A 104 38.22 -28.62 1.67
N LYS A 105 39.56 -28.45 1.86
CA LYS A 105 40.12 -27.94 3.12
C LYS A 105 40.27 -26.42 3.18
N LYS A 106 40.09 -25.71 2.04
CA LYS A 106 40.18 -24.26 2.02
C LYS A 106 38.94 -23.62 2.69
N PRO A 107 39.13 -22.43 3.27
CA PRO A 107 38.01 -21.68 3.87
C PRO A 107 37.01 -21.21 2.82
N VAL A 108 35.75 -21.09 3.19
CA VAL A 108 34.65 -20.61 2.32
C VAL A 108 34.89 -19.19 1.82
N GLU A 109 35.62 -18.38 2.57
CA GLU A 109 36.01 -17.02 2.18
C GLU A 109 36.76 -16.97 0.83
N ALA A 110 37.43 -18.05 0.46
CA ALA A 110 38.15 -18.14 -0.80
C ALA A 110 37.25 -18.27 -2.04
N ILE A 111 36.00 -18.72 -1.85
CA ILE A 111 35.07 -19.04 -2.93
C ILE A 111 33.70 -18.40 -2.81
N MET A 112 33.40 -17.76 -1.66
CA MET A 112 32.12 -17.10 -1.46
C MET A 112 31.90 -15.96 -2.45
N ASN A 113 30.65 -15.75 -2.84
CA ASN A 113 30.26 -14.54 -3.55
C ASN A 113 30.21 -13.37 -2.56
N ARG A 114 30.89 -12.28 -2.88
CA ARG A 114 30.90 -11.03 -2.09
C ARG A 114 29.90 -9.99 -2.61
N ASP A 115 29.43 -10.18 -3.84
CA ASP A 115 28.36 -9.37 -4.42
C ASP A 115 27.03 -9.90 -3.91
N ILE A 116 26.62 -9.39 -2.75
CA ILE A 116 25.44 -9.84 -2.00
C ILE A 116 24.47 -8.67 -1.78
N LEU A 117 23.19 -8.95 -1.89
CA LEU A 117 22.15 -8.00 -1.53
C LEU A 117 21.82 -8.15 -0.03
N VAL A 118 22.09 -7.11 0.76
CA VAL A 118 21.83 -7.06 2.20
C VAL A 118 20.83 -5.95 2.48
N LEU A 119 19.76 -6.27 3.19
CA LEU A 119 18.63 -5.36 3.48
C LEU A 119 18.25 -5.43 4.95
N ASP A 120 17.64 -4.37 5.46
CA ASP A 120 17.02 -4.42 6.78
C ASP A 120 15.70 -5.19 6.73
N HIS A 121 15.41 -5.98 7.77
CA HIS A 121 14.19 -6.77 7.87
C HIS A 121 12.91 -5.91 7.89
N GLY A 122 13.03 -4.63 8.27
CA GLY A 122 11.96 -3.63 8.25
C GLY A 122 11.69 -3.01 6.88
N THR A 123 12.51 -3.31 5.86
CA THR A 123 12.31 -2.82 4.48
C THR A 123 10.93 -3.26 3.98
N SER A 124 10.14 -2.33 3.42
CA SER A 124 8.83 -2.66 2.87
C SER A 124 8.95 -3.60 1.66
N LEU A 125 7.95 -4.48 1.44
CA LEU A 125 7.96 -5.41 0.29
C LEU A 125 7.98 -4.66 -1.05
N HIS A 126 7.39 -3.49 -1.12
CA HIS A 126 7.44 -2.65 -2.32
C HIS A 126 8.86 -2.16 -2.61
N GLU A 127 9.55 -1.64 -1.61
CA GLU A 127 10.93 -1.19 -1.76
C GLU A 127 11.87 -2.36 -2.01
N LEU A 128 11.68 -3.49 -1.32
CA LEU A 128 12.39 -4.73 -1.56
C LEU A 128 12.24 -5.19 -3.02
N SER A 129 11.00 -5.19 -3.55
CA SER A 129 10.73 -5.53 -4.95
C SER A 129 11.47 -4.62 -5.92
N ARG A 130 11.45 -3.30 -5.68
CA ARG A 130 12.17 -2.34 -6.49
C ARG A 130 13.68 -2.59 -6.47
N LEU A 131 14.26 -2.74 -5.29
CA LEU A 131 15.68 -2.96 -5.11
C LEU A 131 16.15 -4.26 -5.79
N ILE A 132 15.35 -5.33 -5.70
CA ILE A 132 15.68 -6.60 -6.38
C ILE A 132 15.60 -6.47 -7.90
N VAL A 133 14.59 -5.77 -8.44
CA VAL A 133 14.45 -5.56 -9.90
C VAL A 133 15.55 -4.66 -10.45
N GLU A 134 16.01 -3.67 -9.67
CA GLU A 134 17.09 -2.75 -10.04
C GLU A 134 18.48 -3.35 -9.82
N SER A 135 18.59 -4.43 -9.05
CA SER A 135 19.85 -5.11 -8.73
C SER A 135 20.25 -6.15 -9.78
N ASP A 136 21.39 -6.82 -9.56
CA ASP A 136 21.82 -7.92 -10.41
C ASP A 136 20.80 -9.07 -10.41
N PRO A 137 20.36 -9.58 -11.58
CA PRO A 137 19.41 -10.71 -11.67
C PRO A 137 19.78 -11.93 -10.84
N ARG A 138 21.07 -12.12 -10.54
CA ARG A 138 21.55 -13.19 -9.67
C ARG A 138 21.01 -13.11 -8.26
N HIS A 139 20.67 -11.93 -7.74
CA HIS A 139 20.09 -11.77 -6.40
C HIS A 139 18.69 -12.38 -6.30
N ILE A 140 17.92 -12.42 -7.40
CA ILE A 140 16.63 -13.14 -7.45
C ILE A 140 16.84 -14.65 -7.28
N LEU A 141 17.86 -15.19 -7.94
CA LEU A 141 18.15 -16.63 -7.95
C LEU A 141 18.85 -17.11 -6.67
N HIS A 142 19.79 -16.31 -6.16
CA HIS A 142 20.62 -16.68 -5.03
C HIS A 142 20.01 -16.32 -3.67
N GLY A 143 18.98 -15.47 -3.68
CA GLY A 143 18.39 -14.90 -2.48
C GLY A 143 19.11 -13.64 -2.00
N TYR A 144 18.57 -13.03 -0.96
CA TYR A 144 19.07 -11.83 -0.31
C TYR A 144 19.16 -12.04 1.19
N ILE A 145 20.06 -11.30 1.84
CA ILE A 145 20.30 -11.40 3.27
C ILE A 145 19.51 -10.33 3.99
N LEU A 146 18.84 -10.71 5.09
CA LEU A 146 18.10 -9.82 5.97
C LEU A 146 18.87 -9.61 7.27
N THR A 147 18.94 -8.34 7.69
CA THR A 147 19.62 -7.93 8.92
C THR A 147 18.62 -7.29 9.88
N ARG A 148 18.96 -7.34 11.16
CA ARG A 148 18.30 -6.59 12.23
C ARG A 148 19.36 -5.78 12.95
N ASN A 149 19.25 -4.46 12.94
CA ASN A 149 20.27 -3.55 13.49
C ASN A 149 21.68 -3.81 12.93
N GLY A 150 21.78 -4.13 11.62
CA GLY A 150 23.04 -4.43 10.95
C GLY A 150 23.58 -5.85 11.16
N SER A 151 23.02 -6.64 12.09
CA SER A 151 23.40 -8.03 12.32
C SER A 151 22.54 -8.99 11.49
N TYR A 152 23.15 -10.09 11.05
CA TYR A 152 22.45 -11.15 10.32
C TYR A 152 21.23 -11.65 11.09
N ALA A 153 20.09 -11.72 10.43
CA ALA A 153 18.84 -12.19 11.01
C ALA A 153 18.25 -13.38 10.23
N GLY A 154 18.47 -13.46 8.93
CA GLY A 154 17.95 -14.54 8.09
C GLY A 154 18.13 -14.23 6.60
N MET A 155 17.48 -15.00 5.77
CA MET A 155 17.50 -14.84 4.31
C MET A 155 16.08 -14.74 3.75
N GLY A 156 15.95 -14.13 2.58
CA GLY A 156 14.75 -14.19 1.76
C GLY A 156 15.07 -14.70 0.36
N SER A 157 14.09 -15.29 -0.30
CA SER A 157 14.20 -15.77 -1.67
C SER A 157 13.40 -14.88 -2.63
N GLY A 158 13.90 -14.75 -3.88
CA GLY A 158 13.14 -14.06 -4.93
C GLY A 158 11.82 -14.75 -5.27
N HIS A 159 11.78 -16.09 -5.14
CA HIS A 159 10.55 -16.87 -5.34
C HIS A 159 9.46 -16.50 -4.32
N ASP A 160 9.80 -16.41 -3.02
CA ASP A 160 8.85 -16.07 -1.98
C ASP A 160 8.37 -14.62 -2.12
N LEU A 161 9.27 -13.72 -2.50
CA LEU A 161 8.91 -12.33 -2.81
C LEU A 161 7.91 -12.26 -3.97
N MET A 162 8.18 -12.96 -5.08
CA MET A 162 7.27 -12.97 -6.24
C MET A 162 5.90 -13.57 -5.88
N ARG A 163 5.89 -14.65 -5.09
CA ARG A 163 4.64 -15.25 -4.59
C ARG A 163 3.85 -14.27 -3.76
N GLU A 164 4.49 -13.58 -2.81
CA GLU A 164 3.82 -12.61 -1.94
C GLU A 164 3.28 -11.41 -2.73
N ILE A 165 4.07 -10.84 -3.65
CA ILE A 165 3.64 -9.75 -4.53
C ILE A 165 2.43 -10.18 -5.36
N THR A 166 2.49 -11.38 -5.96
CA THR A 166 1.36 -11.90 -6.74
C THR A 166 0.11 -12.06 -5.90
N GLN A 167 0.22 -12.57 -4.67
CA GLN A 167 -0.91 -12.69 -3.75
C GLN A 167 -1.47 -11.33 -3.36
N MET A 168 -0.61 -10.34 -3.11
CA MET A 168 -1.03 -8.96 -2.84
C MET A 168 -1.78 -8.37 -4.03
N GLN A 169 -1.29 -8.57 -5.26
CA GLN A 169 -1.97 -8.09 -6.47
C GLN A 169 -3.34 -8.76 -6.68
N ILE A 170 -3.41 -10.07 -6.48
CA ILE A 170 -4.69 -10.80 -6.57
C ILE A 170 -5.67 -10.30 -5.50
N LYS A 171 -5.20 -10.10 -4.26
CA LYS A 171 -6.01 -9.56 -3.17
C LYS A 171 -6.49 -8.16 -3.51
N ALA A 172 -5.59 -7.30 -4.01
CA ALA A 172 -5.90 -5.96 -4.46
C ALA A 172 -7.00 -5.95 -5.54
N ALA A 173 -6.80 -6.71 -6.62
CA ALA A 173 -7.76 -6.81 -7.72
C ALA A 173 -9.12 -7.39 -7.27
N ARG A 174 -9.10 -8.35 -6.34
CA ARG A 174 -10.33 -8.98 -5.82
C ARG A 174 -11.19 -8.04 -4.99
N TYR A 175 -10.55 -7.16 -4.23
CA TYR A 175 -11.24 -6.28 -3.28
C TYR A 175 -11.32 -4.82 -3.75
N ALA A 176 -10.81 -4.50 -4.94
CA ALA A 176 -11.03 -3.19 -5.53
C ALA A 176 -12.47 -3.05 -6.03
N ASN A 177 -13.01 -1.85 -5.90
CA ASN A 177 -14.28 -1.51 -6.55
C ASN A 177 -14.09 -1.48 -8.07
N PRO A 178 -14.86 -2.21 -8.86
CA PRO A 178 -14.66 -2.34 -10.30
C PRO A 178 -14.86 -1.02 -11.07
N LEU A 179 -15.62 -0.07 -10.52
CA LEU A 179 -15.90 1.21 -11.18
C LEU A 179 -14.79 2.22 -10.94
N THR A 180 -14.30 2.36 -9.72
CA THR A 180 -13.30 3.38 -9.34
C THR A 180 -11.89 2.85 -9.21
N GLY A 181 -11.71 1.53 -9.12
CA GLY A 181 -10.43 0.90 -8.79
C GLY A 181 -9.95 1.16 -7.36
N LEU A 182 -10.73 1.88 -6.54
CA LEU A 182 -10.39 2.11 -5.14
C LEU A 182 -10.59 0.84 -4.29
N PRO A 183 -9.83 0.67 -3.19
CA PRO A 183 -10.06 -0.39 -2.22
C PRO A 183 -11.50 -0.44 -1.73
N GLY A 184 -12.11 -1.63 -1.68
CA GLY A 184 -13.46 -1.85 -1.19
C GLY A 184 -13.52 -2.06 0.34
N ASN A 185 -14.66 -2.57 0.83
CA ASN A 185 -14.93 -2.71 2.26
C ASN A 185 -13.89 -3.51 3.04
N VAL A 186 -13.38 -4.62 2.47
CA VAL A 186 -12.41 -5.47 3.18
C VAL A 186 -11.11 -4.73 3.47
N PRO A 187 -10.42 -4.13 2.48
CA PRO A 187 -9.23 -3.32 2.75
C PRO A 187 -9.48 -2.10 3.65
N ILE A 188 -10.65 -1.45 3.54
CA ILE A 188 -11.03 -0.34 4.42
C ILE A 188 -11.03 -0.80 5.89
N ASN A 189 -11.71 -1.91 6.18
CA ASN A 189 -11.84 -2.44 7.53
C ASN A 189 -10.48 -2.90 8.09
N GLU A 190 -9.69 -3.62 7.28
CA GLU A 190 -8.34 -4.04 7.64
C GLU A 190 -7.45 -2.83 7.99
N HIS A 191 -7.52 -1.77 7.18
CA HIS A 191 -6.73 -0.56 7.40
C HIS A 191 -7.11 0.15 8.71
N LEU A 192 -8.41 0.29 9.00
CA LEU A 192 -8.91 0.88 10.25
C LEU A 192 -8.46 0.06 11.48
N ASP A 193 -8.60 -1.28 11.42
CA ASP A 193 -8.17 -2.15 12.52
C ASP A 193 -6.65 -2.09 12.73
N ASP A 194 -5.88 -1.99 11.65
CA ASP A 194 -4.43 -1.86 11.72
C ASP A 194 -3.99 -0.57 12.41
N LEU A 195 -4.61 0.57 12.10
CA LEU A 195 -4.33 1.83 12.77
C LEU A 195 -4.71 1.79 14.25
N LEU A 196 -5.83 1.16 14.59
CA LEU A 196 -6.25 0.97 15.98
C LEU A 196 -5.25 0.12 16.76
N HIS A 197 -4.78 -1.00 16.18
CA HIS A 197 -3.79 -1.86 16.83
C HIS A 197 -2.44 -1.18 17.01
N GLN A 198 -2.05 -0.32 16.07
CA GLN A 198 -0.82 0.47 16.18
C GLN A 198 -0.92 1.60 17.20
N GLY A 199 -2.12 1.93 17.66
CA GLY A 199 -2.35 3.07 18.54
C GLY A 199 -2.01 4.41 17.89
N VAL A 200 -2.15 4.53 16.58
CA VAL A 200 -1.87 5.76 15.81
C VAL A 200 -3.14 6.60 15.72
N PRO A 201 -3.10 7.92 16.01
CA PRO A 201 -4.25 8.78 15.82
C PRO A 201 -4.53 9.01 14.33
N PHE A 202 -5.83 9.03 13.96
CA PHE A 202 -6.27 9.29 12.59
C PHE A 202 -7.67 9.92 12.55
N ALA A 203 -8.09 10.42 11.39
CA ALA A 203 -9.46 10.83 11.14
C ALA A 203 -10.09 9.92 10.08
N ALA A 204 -11.24 9.34 10.40
CA ALA A 204 -12.06 8.57 9.45
C ALA A 204 -13.20 9.45 8.93
N CYS A 205 -13.26 9.63 7.62
CA CYS A 205 -14.20 10.49 6.93
C CYS A 205 -15.10 9.66 6.01
N TYR A 206 -16.36 9.54 6.35
CA TYR A 206 -17.37 8.89 5.52
C TYR A 206 -17.94 9.92 4.54
N CYS A 207 -17.84 9.65 3.23
CA CYS A 207 -18.27 10.55 2.18
C CYS A 207 -19.45 9.94 1.41
N ASP A 208 -20.42 10.79 1.01
CA ASP A 208 -21.65 10.35 0.35
C ASP A 208 -22.13 11.46 -0.59
N LEU A 209 -22.57 11.07 -1.80
CA LEU A 209 -23.14 11.99 -2.78
C LEU A 209 -24.62 12.25 -2.49
N ASP A 210 -24.95 13.48 -2.15
CA ASP A 210 -26.34 13.87 -1.96
C ASP A 210 -27.08 13.96 -3.29
N HIS A 211 -28.34 13.58 -3.29
CA HIS A 211 -29.24 13.61 -4.46
C HIS A 211 -28.76 12.72 -5.63
N PHE A 212 -27.87 11.75 -5.39
CA PHE A 212 -27.31 10.92 -6.45
C PHE A 212 -28.37 10.02 -7.13
N LYS A 213 -29.33 9.48 -6.35
CA LYS A 213 -30.39 8.66 -6.93
C LYS A 213 -31.29 9.44 -7.89
N PRO A 214 -31.86 10.62 -7.55
CA PRO A 214 -32.59 11.47 -8.49
C PRO A 214 -31.75 11.84 -9.74
N TYR A 215 -30.46 12.08 -9.55
CA TYR A 215 -29.56 12.35 -10.66
C TYR A 215 -29.51 11.18 -11.65
N ASN A 216 -29.32 9.95 -11.17
CA ASN A 216 -29.34 8.75 -12.00
C ASN A 216 -30.67 8.54 -12.71
N ASP A 217 -31.79 8.80 -12.03
CA ASP A 217 -33.14 8.63 -12.57
C ASP A 217 -33.37 9.58 -13.76
N VAL A 218 -32.79 10.79 -13.74
CA VAL A 218 -32.94 11.80 -14.82
C VAL A 218 -31.86 11.70 -15.89
N HIS A 219 -30.59 11.62 -15.49
CA HIS A 219 -29.45 11.69 -16.41
C HIS A 219 -28.91 10.31 -16.86
N GLY A 220 -29.43 9.25 -16.24
CA GLY A 220 -29.06 7.86 -16.54
C GLY A 220 -27.81 7.36 -15.79
N TYR A 221 -27.76 6.06 -15.57
CA TYR A 221 -26.70 5.40 -14.77
C TYR A 221 -25.30 5.61 -15.32
N ARG A 222 -25.13 5.69 -16.64
CA ARG A 222 -23.80 5.94 -17.25
C ARG A 222 -23.20 7.26 -16.79
N ARG A 223 -24.02 8.34 -16.76
CA ARG A 223 -23.55 9.62 -16.24
C ARG A 223 -23.31 9.59 -14.73
N GLY A 224 -24.11 8.79 -14.00
CA GLY A 224 -23.85 8.54 -12.59
C GLY A 224 -22.51 7.83 -12.35
N ASP A 225 -22.20 6.84 -13.16
CA ASP A 225 -20.89 6.16 -13.10
C ASP A 225 -19.73 7.13 -13.35
N ASP A 226 -19.89 8.06 -14.31
CA ASP A 226 -18.89 9.12 -14.56
C ASP A 226 -18.71 10.04 -13.33
N VAL A 227 -19.81 10.38 -12.60
CA VAL A 227 -19.77 11.14 -11.35
C VAL A 227 -19.02 10.37 -10.28
N ILE A 228 -19.35 9.08 -10.07
CA ILE A 228 -18.69 8.23 -9.08
C ILE A 228 -17.18 8.13 -9.34
N GLN A 229 -16.78 7.87 -10.61
CA GLN A 229 -15.36 7.78 -10.98
C GLN A 229 -14.64 9.10 -10.70
N TRP A 230 -15.22 10.22 -11.16
CA TRP A 230 -14.64 11.53 -10.91
C TRP A 230 -14.53 11.87 -9.41
N THR A 231 -15.57 11.53 -8.62
CA THR A 231 -15.54 11.70 -7.16
C THR A 231 -14.40 10.88 -6.57
N GLY A 232 -14.27 9.60 -6.96
CA GLY A 232 -13.17 8.74 -6.50
C GLY A 232 -11.78 9.32 -6.81
N ASP A 233 -11.59 9.88 -8.02
CA ASP A 233 -10.34 10.53 -8.42
C ASP A 233 -10.08 11.81 -7.61
N LEU A 234 -11.13 12.58 -7.33
CA LEU A 234 -11.04 13.79 -6.53
C LEU A 234 -10.65 13.46 -5.07
N LEU A 235 -11.31 12.48 -4.45
CA LEU A 235 -10.98 11.99 -3.12
C LEU A 235 -9.52 11.50 -3.05
N ARG A 236 -9.07 10.78 -4.09
CA ARG A 236 -7.69 10.33 -4.20
C ARG A 236 -6.71 11.48 -4.25
N SER A 237 -7.04 12.56 -4.96
CA SER A 237 -6.15 13.70 -5.17
C SER A 237 -5.81 14.48 -3.91
N VAL A 238 -6.67 14.44 -2.89
CA VAL A 238 -6.47 15.14 -1.61
C VAL A 238 -5.79 14.29 -0.54
N CYS A 239 -5.69 12.97 -0.76
CA CYS A 239 -4.99 12.05 0.12
C CYS A 239 -3.49 12.02 -0.17
N GLU A 240 -2.65 12.02 0.87
CA GLU A 240 -1.20 11.82 0.76
C GLU A 240 -0.92 10.32 0.58
N PRO A 241 -0.29 9.89 -0.55
CA PRO A 241 -0.20 8.47 -0.92
C PRO A 241 0.46 7.56 0.12
N ASP A 242 1.42 8.08 0.90
CA ASP A 242 2.19 7.31 1.88
C ASP A 242 1.62 7.40 3.31
N LEU A 243 0.64 8.26 3.51
CA LEU A 243 0.13 8.59 4.84
C LEU A 243 -1.37 8.33 4.98
N ASP A 244 -2.14 8.70 3.96
CA ASP A 244 -3.59 8.66 3.97
C ASP A 244 -4.13 7.50 3.13
N PHE A 245 -5.38 7.14 3.35
CA PHE A 245 -6.04 6.05 2.65
C PHE A 245 -7.41 6.51 2.13
N VAL A 246 -7.81 6.02 0.95
CA VAL A 246 -9.14 6.23 0.39
C VAL A 246 -9.69 4.90 -0.14
N GLY A 247 -10.97 4.64 0.14
CA GLY A 247 -11.68 3.45 -0.31
C GLY A 247 -13.09 3.77 -0.79
N HIS A 248 -13.67 2.86 -1.57
CA HIS A 248 -15.04 2.94 -2.09
C HIS A 248 -15.88 1.82 -1.49
N ILE A 249 -16.80 2.20 -0.61
CA ILE A 249 -17.66 1.25 0.12
C ILE A 249 -18.67 0.61 -0.83
N GLY A 250 -19.29 1.41 -1.70
CA GLY A 250 -20.21 0.96 -2.74
C GLY A 250 -21.28 2.02 -3.06
N GLY A 251 -21.79 1.98 -4.29
CA GLY A 251 -22.74 3.01 -4.76
C GLY A 251 -22.10 4.40 -4.75
N ASP A 252 -22.66 5.32 -3.97
CA ASP A 252 -22.23 6.69 -3.76
C ASP A 252 -21.42 6.91 -2.46
N ASP A 253 -21.08 5.81 -1.74
CA ASP A 253 -20.42 5.83 -0.43
C ASP A 253 -18.91 5.59 -0.53
N PHE A 254 -18.10 6.48 0.07
CA PHE A 254 -16.65 6.38 0.14
C PHE A 254 -16.13 6.55 1.57
N MET A 255 -14.89 6.15 1.80
CA MET A 255 -14.19 6.34 3.07
C MET A 255 -12.81 6.93 2.80
N MET A 256 -12.48 8.05 3.45
CA MET A 256 -11.09 8.53 3.56
C MET A 256 -10.60 8.33 5.00
N VAL A 257 -9.34 7.96 5.14
CA VAL A 257 -8.69 7.81 6.44
C VAL A 257 -7.42 8.64 6.42
N PHE A 258 -7.36 9.67 7.23
CA PHE A 258 -6.28 10.63 7.25
C PHE A 258 -5.39 10.43 8.48
N ARG A 259 -4.10 10.30 8.24
CA ARG A 259 -3.05 10.48 9.24
C ARG A 259 -2.38 11.85 9.10
N SER A 260 -2.64 12.54 8.00
CA SER A 260 -2.19 13.90 7.74
C SER A 260 -2.78 14.86 8.78
N PRO A 261 -1.99 15.73 9.42
CA PRO A 261 -2.49 16.65 10.45
C PRO A 261 -3.42 17.74 9.90
N ASP A 262 -3.32 18.06 8.61
CA ASP A 262 -4.09 19.10 7.91
C ASP A 262 -5.34 18.56 7.20
N TRP A 263 -5.84 17.40 7.60
CA TRP A 263 -6.95 16.69 6.97
C TRP A 263 -8.24 17.54 6.87
N GLU A 264 -8.57 18.37 7.87
CA GLU A 264 -9.75 19.26 7.81
C GLU A 264 -9.63 20.27 6.65
N ARG A 265 -8.44 20.85 6.46
CA ARG A 265 -8.15 21.74 5.34
C ARG A 265 -8.27 21.00 4.00
N ARG A 266 -7.77 19.77 3.92
CA ARG A 266 -7.86 18.93 2.72
C ARG A 266 -9.32 18.57 2.39
N CYS A 267 -10.13 18.23 3.40
CA CYS A 267 -11.56 18.00 3.21
C CYS A 267 -12.29 19.26 2.70
N ASN A 268 -12.02 20.43 3.27
CA ASN A 268 -12.64 21.68 2.79
C ASN A 268 -12.25 22.01 1.35
N GLY A 269 -10.96 21.87 1.00
CA GLY A 269 -10.51 22.02 -0.39
C GLY A 269 -11.11 20.99 -1.36
N LEU A 270 -11.37 19.77 -0.89
CA LEU A 270 -12.11 18.75 -1.63
C LEU A 270 -13.54 19.22 -1.96
N LEU A 271 -14.26 19.72 -0.96
CA LEU A 271 -15.66 20.18 -1.13
C LEU A 271 -15.74 21.36 -2.11
N GLU A 272 -14.83 22.33 -1.99
CA GLU A 272 -14.71 23.44 -2.95
C GLU A 272 -14.42 22.96 -4.38
N ALA A 273 -13.50 22.00 -4.53
CA ALA A 273 -13.15 21.42 -5.81
C ALA A 273 -14.30 20.59 -6.42
N PHE A 274 -15.07 19.90 -5.57
CA PHE A 274 -16.27 19.17 -5.97
C PHE A 274 -17.31 20.13 -6.54
N ASP A 275 -17.68 21.17 -5.79
CA ASP A 275 -18.68 22.16 -6.22
C ASP A 275 -18.24 22.87 -7.51
N ALA A 276 -16.97 23.26 -7.61
CA ALA A 276 -16.42 23.90 -8.83
C ALA A 276 -16.42 22.96 -10.05
N GLY A 277 -16.35 21.66 -9.83
CA GLY A 277 -16.32 20.64 -10.88
C GLY A 277 -17.68 20.22 -11.43
N LEU A 278 -18.79 20.59 -10.80
CA LEU A 278 -20.15 20.18 -11.19
C LEU A 278 -20.53 20.55 -12.63
N GLY A 279 -19.94 21.61 -13.18
CA GLY A 279 -20.16 22.01 -14.58
C GLY A 279 -19.88 20.94 -15.63
N ARG A 280 -19.20 19.85 -15.27
CA ARG A 280 -18.99 18.68 -16.13
C ARG A 280 -20.22 17.82 -16.31
N PHE A 281 -21.14 17.87 -15.33
CA PHE A 281 -22.27 16.95 -15.20
C PHE A 281 -23.63 17.62 -15.39
N PHE A 282 -23.68 18.95 -15.38
CA PHE A 282 -24.90 19.74 -15.54
C PHE A 282 -24.77 20.73 -16.68
N SER A 283 -25.89 21.03 -17.34
CA SER A 283 -25.98 22.09 -18.33
C SER A 283 -25.93 23.48 -17.70
N ALA A 284 -25.62 24.50 -18.48
CA ALA A 284 -25.61 25.89 -18.01
C ALA A 284 -26.91 26.31 -17.35
N GLY A 285 -28.06 25.91 -17.93
CA GLY A 285 -29.38 26.23 -17.37
C GLY A 285 -29.65 25.54 -16.03
N GLU A 286 -29.17 24.29 -15.84
CA GLU A 286 -29.29 23.57 -14.57
C GLU A 286 -28.40 24.20 -13.50
N LEU A 287 -27.21 24.68 -13.88
CA LEU A 287 -26.32 25.39 -12.97
C LEU A 287 -26.88 26.75 -12.54
N GLU A 288 -27.47 27.51 -13.48
CA GLU A 288 -28.10 28.80 -13.19
C GLU A 288 -29.33 28.65 -12.28
N SER A 289 -30.15 27.62 -12.53
CA SER A 289 -31.34 27.31 -11.70
C SER A 289 -31.00 26.61 -10.39
N ARG A 290 -29.73 26.24 -10.18
CA ARG A 290 -29.27 25.44 -9.05
C ARG A 290 -30.03 24.14 -8.86
N GLY A 291 -30.52 23.55 -9.97
CA GLY A 291 -31.28 22.32 -9.94
C GLY A 291 -31.73 21.85 -11.31
N TYR A 292 -32.29 20.67 -11.37
CA TYR A 292 -32.79 20.04 -12.59
C TYR A 292 -34.18 19.44 -12.35
N VAL A 293 -35.01 19.39 -13.41
CA VAL A 293 -36.36 18.86 -13.33
C VAL A 293 -36.32 17.34 -13.52
N GLY A 294 -36.92 16.62 -12.58
CA GLY A 294 -37.14 15.18 -12.65
C GLY A 294 -38.56 14.80 -12.30
N GLU A 295 -38.90 13.51 -12.33
CA GLU A 295 -40.19 13.00 -11.93
C GLU A 295 -40.10 12.33 -10.54
N ASP A 296 -41.10 12.59 -9.69
CA ASP A 296 -41.25 11.83 -8.44
C ASP A 296 -41.91 10.46 -8.70
N ARG A 297 -42.06 9.66 -7.65
CA ARG A 297 -42.71 8.34 -7.73
C ARG A 297 -44.17 8.41 -8.21
N ALA A 298 -44.81 9.58 -8.14
CA ALA A 298 -46.16 9.84 -8.62
C ALA A 298 -46.17 10.46 -10.02
N ARG A 299 -45.03 10.47 -10.75
CA ARG A 299 -44.84 11.11 -12.09
C ARG A 299 -45.13 12.61 -12.10
N ARG A 300 -44.94 13.29 -10.98
CA ARG A 300 -45.07 14.76 -10.93
C ARG A 300 -43.66 15.34 -11.15
N GLN A 301 -43.61 16.44 -11.92
CA GLN A 301 -42.35 17.16 -12.09
C GLN A 301 -41.93 17.82 -10.79
N VAL A 302 -40.72 17.57 -10.35
CA VAL A 302 -40.08 18.10 -9.14
C VAL A 302 -38.72 18.66 -9.50
N LEU A 303 -38.43 19.84 -8.95
CA LEU A 303 -37.07 20.40 -9.05
C LEU A 303 -36.18 19.71 -8.00
N HIS A 304 -35.17 18.99 -8.48
CA HIS A 304 -34.13 18.40 -7.65
C HIS A 304 -32.93 19.34 -7.55
N PRO A 305 -32.31 19.50 -6.38
CA PRO A 305 -31.07 20.27 -6.25
C PRO A 305 -29.91 19.57 -6.99
N LEU A 306 -28.86 20.32 -7.26
CA LEU A 306 -27.61 19.76 -7.82
C LEU A 306 -27.00 18.76 -6.84
N LEU A 307 -26.09 17.93 -7.32
CA LEU A 307 -25.29 17.05 -6.47
C LEU A 307 -24.47 17.86 -5.47
N SER A 308 -24.31 17.33 -4.26
CA SER A 308 -23.38 17.83 -3.24
C SER A 308 -22.64 16.65 -2.59
N LEU A 309 -21.57 16.93 -1.88
CA LEU A 309 -20.74 15.93 -1.19
C LEU A 309 -20.83 16.13 0.31
N SER A 310 -21.49 15.21 1.01
CA SER A 310 -21.54 15.18 2.47
C SER A 310 -20.39 14.38 3.04
N VAL A 311 -19.59 14.98 3.92
CA VAL A 311 -18.45 14.34 4.60
C VAL A 311 -18.69 14.33 6.10
N GLY A 312 -18.89 13.14 6.67
CA GLY A 312 -18.98 12.94 8.13
C GLY A 312 -17.67 12.40 8.68
N ALA A 313 -17.01 13.14 9.55
CA ALA A 313 -15.68 12.82 10.06
C ALA A 313 -15.68 12.47 11.56
N VAL A 314 -14.85 11.51 11.94
CA VAL A 314 -14.58 11.10 13.33
C VAL A 314 -13.07 11.08 13.56
N LYS A 315 -12.64 11.75 14.64
CA LYS A 315 -11.23 11.65 15.10
C LYS A 315 -11.09 10.42 16.00
N ALA A 316 -10.20 9.52 15.63
CA ALA A 316 -9.88 8.34 16.41
C ALA A 316 -8.54 8.54 17.13
N CYS A 317 -8.60 8.57 18.47
CA CYS A 317 -7.42 8.58 19.32
C CYS A 317 -7.15 7.18 19.90
N PRO A 318 -5.90 6.88 20.29
CA PRO A 318 -5.54 5.59 20.88
C PRO A 318 -6.46 5.21 22.06
N GLY A 319 -6.98 3.96 22.02
CA GLY A 319 -7.86 3.42 23.06
C GLY A 319 -9.30 3.95 23.08
N GLN A 320 -9.69 4.80 22.11
CA GLN A 320 -11.04 5.36 22.02
C GLN A 320 -12.03 4.40 21.38
N PHE A 321 -11.60 3.64 20.38
CA PHE A 321 -12.40 2.65 19.65
C PHE A 321 -11.75 1.27 19.75
N ALA A 322 -12.59 0.22 19.85
CA ALA A 322 -12.11 -1.16 19.95
C ALA A 322 -11.85 -1.81 18.58
N ASN A 323 -12.59 -1.44 17.56
CA ASN A 323 -12.55 -2.03 16.22
C ASN A 323 -13.13 -1.09 15.16
N HIS A 324 -12.96 -1.47 13.87
CA HIS A 324 -13.47 -0.71 12.73
C HIS A 324 -14.99 -0.52 12.74
N HIS A 325 -15.77 -1.43 13.34
CA HIS A 325 -17.24 -1.30 13.39
C HIS A 325 -17.67 -0.07 14.21
N GLU A 326 -17.00 0.20 15.33
CA GLU A 326 -17.30 1.36 16.17
C GLU A 326 -16.97 2.67 15.44
N ILE A 327 -15.84 2.70 14.69
CA ILE A 327 -15.47 3.86 13.87
C ILE A 327 -16.49 4.07 12.77
N SER A 328 -16.82 3.01 12.01
CA SER A 328 -17.77 3.08 10.90
C SER A 328 -19.16 3.53 11.38
N ALA A 329 -19.62 3.04 12.53
CA ALA A 329 -20.87 3.46 13.12
C ALA A 329 -20.87 4.96 13.51
N SER A 330 -19.76 5.42 14.13
CA SER A 330 -19.62 6.84 14.51
C SER A 330 -19.52 7.76 13.29
N ALA A 331 -18.76 7.32 12.27
CA ALA A 331 -18.64 8.06 11.00
C ALA A 331 -19.96 8.12 10.22
N ALA A 332 -20.77 7.05 10.28
CA ALA A 332 -22.12 7.03 9.69
C ALA A 332 -23.10 7.99 10.39
N VAL A 333 -22.97 8.14 11.72
CA VAL A 333 -23.74 9.16 12.47
C VAL A 333 -23.31 10.56 12.02
N ALA A 334 -22.01 10.83 11.95
CA ALA A 334 -21.49 12.10 11.46
C ALA A 334 -21.94 12.41 10.02
N LYS A 335 -21.93 11.39 9.13
CA LYS A 335 -22.45 11.51 7.76
C LYS A 335 -23.93 11.91 7.75
N LYS A 336 -24.75 11.30 8.61
CA LYS A 336 -26.18 11.64 8.70
C LYS A 336 -26.41 13.10 9.10
N GLU A 337 -25.60 13.63 10.02
CA GLU A 337 -25.65 15.05 10.40
C GLU A 337 -25.22 15.94 9.22
N ALA A 338 -24.15 15.59 8.52
CA ALA A 338 -23.70 16.28 7.32
C ALA A 338 -24.81 16.37 6.25
N LYS A 339 -25.50 15.25 5.97
CA LYS A 339 -26.61 15.18 5.02
C LYS A 339 -27.84 16.04 5.40
N GLY A 340 -27.94 16.46 6.63
CA GLY A 340 -28.99 17.40 7.10
C GLY A 340 -28.67 18.86 6.82
N MET A 341 -27.48 19.17 6.31
CA MET A 341 -27.00 20.51 5.98
C MET A 341 -27.10 20.76 4.47
N GLU A 342 -27.22 22.02 4.04
CA GLU A 342 -27.27 22.35 2.61
C GLU A 342 -25.90 22.41 1.97
N GLY A 343 -25.79 21.86 0.73
CA GLY A 343 -24.59 21.90 -0.09
C GLY A 343 -23.51 20.92 0.36
N SER A 344 -22.32 21.05 -0.24
CA SER A 344 -21.18 20.22 0.14
C SER A 344 -20.62 20.65 1.48
N VAL A 345 -20.54 19.69 2.43
CA VAL A 345 -20.26 20.02 3.84
C VAL A 345 -19.39 18.98 4.52
N LEU A 346 -18.53 19.44 5.43
CA LEU A 346 -17.79 18.64 6.40
C LEU A 346 -18.41 18.78 7.78
N PHE A 347 -18.92 17.69 8.33
CA PHE A 347 -19.33 17.60 9.72
C PHE A 347 -18.35 16.76 10.52
N VAL A 348 -17.80 17.31 11.60
CA VAL A 348 -16.87 16.62 12.48
C VAL A 348 -17.56 16.24 13.78
N GLU A 349 -17.73 14.95 14.04
CA GLU A 349 -18.25 14.46 15.31
C GLU A 349 -17.20 14.68 16.42
N ARG A 350 -17.57 15.48 17.39
CA ARG A 350 -16.70 15.85 18.53
C ARG A 350 -17.10 15.15 19.82
N ARG A 351 -18.22 14.44 19.83
CA ARG A 351 -18.70 13.70 21.00
C ARG A 351 -17.93 12.40 21.09
N LEU A 352 -17.30 12.15 22.24
CA LEU A 352 -16.68 10.86 22.51
C LEU A 352 -17.77 9.77 22.54
N PRO A 353 -17.56 8.62 21.89
CA PRO A 353 -18.45 7.49 22.06
C PRO A 353 -18.54 7.17 23.56
N ARG A 354 -19.77 7.11 24.12
CA ARG A 354 -19.97 6.63 25.48
C ARG A 354 -19.47 5.18 25.50
N ARG A 355 -18.37 4.92 26.21
CA ARG A 355 -18.06 3.55 26.60
C ARG A 355 -19.29 3.01 27.29
N LEU A 356 -19.93 1.99 26.74
CA LEU A 356 -20.81 1.13 27.51
C LEU A 356 -19.90 0.47 28.56
N THR A 357 -19.78 1.12 29.70
CA THR A 357 -19.22 0.47 30.90
C THR A 357 -20.08 -0.74 31.11
N GLY A 358 -19.53 -1.91 30.80
CA GLY A 358 -20.13 -3.18 31.08
C GLY A 358 -20.51 -3.18 32.57
N ASN A 359 -21.78 -3.34 32.86
CA ASN A 359 -22.27 -3.69 34.17
C ASN A 359 -21.56 -4.97 34.64
N SER A 360 -20.52 -4.79 35.46
CA SER A 360 -20.12 -5.79 36.39
C SER A 360 -21.12 -5.69 37.55
N GLN A 361 -22.17 -6.47 37.47
CA GLN A 361 -22.97 -6.78 38.63
C GLN A 361 -23.08 -8.29 38.77
N GLU A 362 -22.43 -8.77 39.82
CA GLU A 362 -22.71 -9.91 40.69
C GLU A 362 -22.94 -11.29 40.07
#